data_56257a40477a8ac3ed9704d67f3037e4
#
_entry.id   56257a40477a8ac3ed9704d67f3037e4
#
_cell.length_a   1.000
_cell.length_b   1.000
_cell.length_c   1.000
_cell.angle_alpha   90.00
_cell.angle_beta   90.00
_cell.angle_gamma   90.00
#
_symmetry.space_group_name_H-M   'P 1'
#
loop_
_entity.id
_entity.type
_entity.pdbx_description
1 polymer ?
#
loop_
_entity_poly.entity_id
_entity_poly.type
_entity_poly.pdbx_seq_one_letter_code
_entity_poly.pdbx_strand_id
1 'polypeptide(L)'
;MNRRQALKATLTAATAAAVFRPRRVATQDAGTRTQGTASDTLYVNPGTGADANPGTKESPLRTLAEAARRMNKSDGTGPMTIVLSEGIYAIGETTLLKPERRSFSTGQRLTIRAEVLPDDAEWHAGRMPTLIHTMPVAPTWNGRPDPLGGAADGMMIESSHVTIRGLKILGLPVVESPKPGVIRRLYAISRLRRDLEDLEIAQCLFAGDEVTNPNHVAIIANGNGVNVHHCIFHGLKISVVYWTPGSSGHAMTNCLCSDLYGSAVWTSGVASDLVYRNNVVANCNYVWTSQGGASALSDAGGRGGRQAAPAPATPRQPIHYRVVESYFASNRRLTGTGTGARLEYRDIDPSFLEMGGTKVSDQRITLERDQTKRSYLHPVSGSEAAKIGAGLFTKPLG
;
A
#
# COMPACT_ATOMS: atom_id res chain seq x y z
N MET A 1 28.63 30.25 48.94
CA MET A 1 27.98 31.46 49.43
C MET A 1 26.50 31.46 49.05
N ASN A 2 25.65 31.43 50.07
CA ASN A 2 24.17 31.44 49.98
C ASN A 2 23.63 32.80 49.48
N ARG A 3 22.53 32.74 48.72
CA ARG A 3 21.49 33.77 48.86
C ARG A 3 20.15 33.26 48.30
N ARG A 4 19.34 32.74 49.23
CA ARG A 4 17.87 32.79 49.14
C ARG A 4 17.42 34.20 49.43
N GLN A 5 16.53 34.75 48.63
CA GLN A 5 15.63 35.83 49.10
C GLN A 5 14.22 35.59 48.53
N ALA A 6 13.31 35.51 49.49
CA ALA A 6 11.88 35.42 49.31
C ALA A 6 11.29 36.76 48.92
N LEU A 7 10.33 36.77 48.00
CA LEU A 7 9.44 37.91 47.77
C LEU A 7 8.04 37.54 48.26
N LYS A 8 7.59 38.24 49.29
CA LYS A 8 6.22 38.22 49.82
C LYS A 8 5.37 39.08 48.88
N ALA A 9 4.29 38.57 48.36
CA ALA A 9 3.25 39.33 47.69
C ALA A 9 2.05 39.48 48.62
N THR A 10 1.65 40.69 48.84
CA THR A 10 0.56 41.17 49.72
C THR A 10 -0.79 40.92 49.06
N LEU A 11 -1.70 40.27 49.78
CA LEU A 11 -3.11 40.08 49.38
C LEU A 11 -3.86 41.37 49.73
N THR A 12 -4.50 42.00 48.73
CA THR A 12 -5.51 43.07 48.95
C THR A 12 -6.88 42.50 48.64
N ALA A 13 -7.73 42.40 49.65
CA ALA A 13 -9.11 41.95 49.51
C ALA A 13 -9.96 43.12 49.02
N ALA A 14 -10.63 42.98 47.90
CA ALA A 14 -11.68 43.89 47.45
C ALA A 14 -13.05 43.20 47.60
N THR A 15 -13.82 43.69 48.52
CA THR A 15 -15.22 43.31 48.74
C THR A 15 -16.11 43.94 47.68
N ALA A 16 -16.70 43.12 46.81
CA ALA A 16 -17.73 43.56 45.86
C ALA A 16 -19.09 43.05 46.29
N ALA A 17 -20.00 43.97 46.57
CA ALA A 17 -21.37 43.70 46.93
C ALA A 17 -22.14 43.07 45.76
N ALA A 18 -22.75 41.92 45.98
CA ALA A 18 -23.60 41.25 45.04
C ALA A 18 -25.00 41.90 44.98
N VAL A 19 -25.32 42.55 43.87
CA VAL A 19 -26.68 42.96 43.52
C VAL A 19 -27.40 41.78 42.90
N PHE A 20 -28.35 41.20 43.60
CA PHE A 20 -29.26 40.18 43.12
C PHE A 20 -30.19 40.76 42.06
N ARG A 21 -30.04 40.36 40.79
CA ARG A 21 -31.05 40.56 39.76
C ARG A 21 -31.75 39.21 39.49
N PRO A 22 -33.07 39.13 39.40
CA PRO A 22 -33.78 37.89 39.12
C PRO A 22 -33.47 37.46 37.70
N ARG A 23 -32.95 36.25 37.58
CA ARG A 23 -32.63 35.56 36.32
C ARG A 23 -33.95 35.12 35.68
N ARG A 24 -34.33 35.74 34.55
CA ARG A 24 -35.39 35.23 33.69
C ARG A 24 -34.93 33.84 33.19
N VAL A 25 -35.72 32.82 33.49
CA VAL A 25 -35.59 31.49 32.91
C VAL A 25 -35.99 31.63 31.45
N ALA A 26 -35.02 31.65 30.56
CA ALA A 26 -35.27 31.44 29.15
C ALA A 26 -35.55 29.92 28.98
N THR A 27 -36.75 29.59 28.62
CA THR A 27 -37.10 28.30 28.03
C THR A 27 -36.19 28.12 26.81
N GLN A 28 -35.19 27.26 26.96
CA GLN A 28 -34.44 26.77 25.80
C GLN A 28 -35.40 25.89 25.03
N ASP A 29 -35.87 26.37 23.90
CA ASP A 29 -36.34 25.51 22.80
C ASP A 29 -35.27 24.47 22.57
N ALA A 30 -35.64 23.21 22.76
CA ALA A 30 -34.87 22.07 22.32
C ALA A 30 -34.88 22.08 20.80
N GLY A 31 -34.11 23.01 20.23
CA GLY A 31 -33.75 22.94 18.82
C GLY A 31 -33.03 21.62 18.62
N THR A 32 -33.70 20.71 17.97
CA THR A 32 -33.15 19.50 17.40
C THR A 32 -31.89 19.89 16.67
N ARG A 33 -30.72 19.69 17.32
CA ARG A 33 -29.45 19.68 16.58
C ARG A 33 -29.61 18.55 15.57
N THR A 34 -29.95 18.91 14.37
CA THR A 34 -29.66 18.09 13.21
C THR A 34 -28.16 17.83 13.30
N GLN A 35 -27.77 16.65 13.78
CA GLN A 35 -26.42 16.15 13.59
C GLN A 35 -26.26 16.12 12.07
N GLY A 36 -25.54 17.13 11.55
CA GLY A 36 -25.08 17.07 10.18
C GLY A 36 -24.41 15.72 10.03
N THR A 37 -24.92 14.91 9.14
CA THR A 37 -24.33 13.62 8.76
C THR A 37 -22.87 13.91 8.46
N ALA A 38 -21.96 13.43 9.33
CA ALA A 38 -20.53 13.56 9.09
C ALA A 38 -20.29 13.07 7.67
N SER A 39 -19.70 13.91 6.84
CA SER A 39 -19.45 13.58 5.45
C SER A 39 -18.70 12.26 5.39
N ASP A 40 -19.24 11.27 4.71
CA ASP A 40 -18.57 9.99 4.48
C ASP A 40 -17.35 10.14 3.54
N THR A 41 -16.99 11.39 3.23
CA THR A 41 -15.83 11.75 2.41
C THR A 41 -14.96 12.76 3.12
N LEU A 42 -13.67 12.44 3.24
CA LEU A 42 -12.62 13.36 3.68
C LEU A 42 -11.75 13.75 2.50
N TYR A 43 -11.52 15.05 2.34
CA TYR A 43 -10.63 15.59 1.33
C TYR A 43 -9.29 15.98 1.95
N VAL A 44 -8.21 15.65 1.24
CA VAL A 44 -6.83 15.91 1.66
C VAL A 44 -6.12 16.68 0.56
N ASN A 45 -5.51 17.81 0.88
CA ASN A 45 -4.72 18.62 -0.04
C ASN A 45 -3.42 19.08 0.65
N PRO A 46 -2.24 18.68 0.18
CA PRO A 46 -0.98 18.96 0.86
C PRO A 46 -0.55 20.42 0.75
N GLY A 47 -1.06 21.16 -0.26
CA GLY A 47 -0.72 22.55 -0.52
C GLY A 47 -1.61 23.55 0.22
N THR A 48 -2.93 23.34 0.18
CA THR A 48 -3.93 24.29 0.72
C THR A 48 -4.61 23.80 1.99
N GLY A 49 -4.46 22.53 2.35
CA GLY A 49 -5.09 21.92 3.52
C GLY A 49 -4.41 22.27 4.84
N ALA A 50 -5.16 22.07 5.92
CA ALA A 50 -4.66 22.09 7.30
C ALA A 50 -5.32 20.99 8.12
N ASP A 51 -4.57 20.33 9.01
CA ASP A 51 -5.11 19.20 9.79
C ASP A 51 -6.13 19.63 10.87
N ALA A 52 -6.25 20.94 11.12
CA ALA A 52 -7.33 21.53 11.93
C ALA A 52 -8.65 21.72 11.17
N ASN A 53 -8.63 21.62 9.84
CA ASN A 53 -9.82 21.80 8.98
C ASN A 53 -10.80 20.62 9.14
N PRO A 54 -12.09 20.80 8.79
CA PRO A 54 -13.10 19.75 8.88
C PRO A 54 -12.87 18.57 7.90
N GLY A 55 -12.11 18.75 6.83
CA GLY A 55 -11.88 17.74 5.79
C GLY A 55 -12.92 17.75 4.68
N THR A 56 -13.65 18.86 4.50
CA THR A 56 -14.52 19.07 3.33
C THR A 56 -13.68 19.44 2.10
N LYS A 57 -14.30 19.46 0.94
CA LYS A 57 -13.62 19.84 -0.32
C LYS A 57 -13.10 21.28 -0.28
N GLU A 58 -13.86 22.19 0.34
CA GLU A 58 -13.55 23.62 0.49
C GLU A 58 -12.53 23.88 1.61
N SER A 59 -12.47 22.99 2.60
CA SER A 59 -11.58 23.08 3.75
C SER A 59 -10.92 21.73 4.02
N PRO A 60 -9.99 21.29 3.14
CA PRO A 60 -9.39 19.96 3.19
C PRO A 60 -8.39 19.81 4.34
N LEU A 61 -8.14 18.60 4.73
CA LEU A 61 -7.01 18.21 5.58
C LEU A 61 -5.69 18.41 4.83
N ARG A 62 -4.58 18.50 5.55
CA ARG A 62 -3.27 18.57 4.94
C ARG A 62 -2.66 17.17 4.75
N THR A 63 -2.81 16.27 5.72
CA THR A 63 -2.09 15.00 5.76
C THR A 63 -3.01 13.80 5.63
N LEU A 64 -2.51 12.75 4.96
CA LEU A 64 -3.18 11.47 4.89
C LEU A 64 -3.26 10.80 6.28
N ALA A 65 -2.26 11.01 7.13
CA ALA A 65 -2.24 10.50 8.50
C ALA A 65 -3.41 11.04 9.33
N GLU A 66 -3.72 12.35 9.25
CA GLU A 66 -4.87 12.92 9.95
C GLU A 66 -6.19 12.40 9.38
N ALA A 67 -6.31 12.28 8.05
CA ALA A 67 -7.51 11.68 7.44
C ALA A 67 -7.73 10.25 7.94
N ALA A 68 -6.67 9.44 8.02
CA ALA A 68 -6.73 8.09 8.57
C ALA A 68 -7.12 8.08 10.06
N ARG A 69 -6.57 8.98 10.89
CA ARG A 69 -6.96 9.09 12.30
C ARG A 69 -8.44 9.41 12.47
N ARG A 70 -8.98 10.33 11.66
CA ARG A 70 -10.41 10.68 11.70
C ARG A 70 -11.29 9.52 11.23
N MET A 71 -10.91 8.87 10.13
CA MET A 71 -11.59 7.68 9.65
C MET A 71 -11.60 6.59 10.73
N ASN A 72 -10.46 6.31 11.37
CA ASN A 72 -10.37 5.29 12.42
C ASN A 72 -11.32 5.55 13.60
N LYS A 73 -11.56 6.82 13.93
CA LYS A 73 -12.45 7.24 15.02
C LYS A 73 -13.89 7.50 14.59
N SER A 74 -14.18 7.44 13.28
CA SER A 74 -15.52 7.70 12.77
C SER A 74 -16.51 6.63 13.23
N ASP A 75 -17.71 7.07 13.55
CA ASP A 75 -18.84 6.22 13.86
C ASP A 75 -19.66 5.94 12.58
N GLY A 76 -20.51 4.94 12.65
CA GLY A 76 -21.55 4.68 11.65
C GLY A 76 -21.34 3.41 10.82
N THR A 77 -22.23 3.26 9.87
CA THR A 77 -22.23 2.19 8.86
C THR A 77 -22.22 2.81 7.49
N GLY A 78 -21.74 2.10 6.49
CA GLY A 78 -21.70 2.60 5.13
C GLY A 78 -20.29 2.90 4.63
N PRO A 79 -20.16 3.25 3.34
CA PRO A 79 -18.86 3.49 2.74
C PRO A 79 -18.21 4.75 3.30
N MET A 80 -16.89 4.81 3.22
CA MET A 80 -16.13 6.03 3.54
C MET A 80 -15.02 6.23 2.50
N THR A 81 -14.81 7.46 2.10
CA THR A 81 -13.82 7.81 1.09
C THR A 81 -12.85 8.86 1.60
N ILE A 82 -11.55 8.63 1.39
CA ILE A 82 -10.50 9.64 1.53
C ILE A 82 -10.05 10.02 0.12
N VAL A 83 -10.25 11.26 -0.27
CA VAL A 83 -9.90 11.80 -1.59
C VAL A 83 -8.64 12.65 -1.47
N LEU A 84 -7.61 12.29 -2.22
CA LEU A 84 -6.36 13.03 -2.28
C LEU A 84 -6.33 13.88 -3.56
N SER A 85 -6.10 15.18 -3.43
CA SER A 85 -5.80 16.05 -4.57
C SER A 85 -4.40 15.78 -5.12
N GLU A 86 -4.10 16.28 -6.31
CA GLU A 86 -2.74 16.29 -6.83
C GLU A 86 -1.79 16.99 -5.85
N GLY A 87 -0.52 16.57 -5.82
CA GLY A 87 0.50 17.14 -4.97
C GLY A 87 1.43 16.10 -4.34
N ILE A 88 2.37 16.58 -3.55
CA ILE A 88 3.37 15.76 -2.86
C ILE A 88 2.99 15.61 -1.40
N TYR A 89 2.82 14.38 -0.96
CA TYR A 89 2.50 13.98 0.40
C TYR A 89 3.74 13.38 1.07
N ALA A 90 4.31 14.10 2.02
CA ALA A 90 5.38 13.56 2.86
C ALA A 90 4.78 12.62 3.91
N ILE A 91 5.10 11.34 3.81
CA ILE A 91 4.63 10.31 4.75
C ILE A 91 5.69 10.13 5.84
N GLY A 92 5.56 10.90 6.91
CA GLY A 92 6.51 10.91 8.04
C GLY A 92 6.21 9.87 9.13
N GLU A 93 5.07 9.21 9.06
CA GLU A 93 4.61 8.16 9.97
C GLU A 93 3.79 7.11 9.22
N THR A 94 3.67 5.92 9.76
CA THR A 94 2.79 4.87 9.20
C THR A 94 1.34 5.35 9.18
N THR A 95 0.74 5.37 8.00
CA THR A 95 -0.69 5.63 7.84
C THR A 95 -1.47 4.37 8.21
N LEU A 96 -2.02 4.34 9.41
CA LEU A 96 -2.77 3.19 9.93
C LEU A 96 -4.26 3.29 9.58
N LEU A 97 -4.78 2.31 8.83
CA LEU A 97 -6.20 2.15 8.51
C LEU A 97 -6.81 1.06 9.40
N LYS A 98 -7.29 1.47 10.57
CA LYS A 98 -7.84 0.60 11.62
C LYS A 98 -9.10 1.20 12.22
N PRO A 99 -10.25 1.10 11.54
CA PRO A 99 -11.51 1.62 12.05
C PRO A 99 -11.85 0.99 13.41
N GLU A 100 -12.17 1.86 14.39
CA GLU A 100 -12.47 1.42 15.76
C GLU A 100 -13.95 1.12 15.96
N ARG A 101 -14.83 1.85 15.28
CA ARG A 101 -16.30 1.81 15.50
C ARG A 101 -17.09 1.65 14.20
N ARG A 102 -16.44 1.70 13.05
CA ARG A 102 -17.06 1.51 11.75
C ARG A 102 -16.62 0.17 11.13
N SER A 103 -17.53 -0.54 10.53
CA SER A 103 -17.26 -1.74 9.75
C SER A 103 -17.58 -1.51 8.28
N PHE A 104 -16.81 -2.15 7.40
CA PHE A 104 -17.00 -2.09 5.96
C PHE A 104 -17.44 -3.45 5.42
N SER A 105 -18.03 -3.46 4.23
CA SER A 105 -18.47 -4.66 3.52
C SER A 105 -18.17 -4.53 2.03
N THR A 106 -18.38 -5.60 1.26
CA THR A 106 -18.11 -5.61 -0.19
C THR A 106 -18.79 -4.46 -0.94
N GLY A 107 -20.03 -4.11 -0.58
CA GLY A 107 -20.78 -3.00 -1.19
C GLY A 107 -20.56 -1.64 -0.50
N GLN A 108 -19.90 -1.61 0.64
CA GLN A 108 -19.70 -0.41 1.47
C GLN A 108 -18.26 -0.35 1.94
N ARG A 109 -17.37 0.05 1.06
CA ARG A 109 -15.92 -0.04 1.24
C ARG A 109 -15.31 1.20 1.88
N LEU A 110 -14.15 1.02 2.51
CA LEU A 110 -13.21 2.11 2.75
C LEU A 110 -12.42 2.35 1.46
N THR A 111 -12.50 3.55 0.91
CA THR A 111 -11.80 3.91 -0.33
C THR A 111 -10.80 5.03 -0.08
N ILE A 112 -9.55 4.83 -0.43
CA ILE A 112 -8.53 5.88 -0.53
C ILE A 112 -8.21 6.07 -2.00
N ARG A 113 -8.47 7.27 -2.54
CA ARG A 113 -8.29 7.49 -3.97
C ARG A 113 -7.77 8.86 -4.32
N ALA A 114 -7.17 8.96 -5.51
CA ALA A 114 -6.92 10.25 -6.14
C ALA A 114 -8.24 10.97 -6.49
N GLU A 115 -8.22 12.29 -6.51
CA GLU A 115 -9.32 13.10 -7.02
C GLU A 115 -9.49 12.87 -8.53
N VAL A 116 -8.39 12.90 -9.29
CA VAL A 116 -8.35 12.61 -10.73
C VAL A 116 -7.74 11.22 -10.96
N LEU A 117 -8.48 10.35 -11.64
CA LEU A 117 -8.09 8.96 -11.89
C LEU A 117 -7.51 8.79 -13.31
N PRO A 118 -6.72 7.75 -13.57
CA PRO A 118 -6.11 7.51 -14.88
C PRO A 118 -7.07 7.51 -16.06
N ASP A 119 -8.28 7.05 -15.88
CA ASP A 119 -9.29 7.03 -16.97
C ASP A 119 -9.93 8.40 -17.24
N ASP A 120 -9.73 9.40 -16.40
CA ASP A 120 -10.25 10.74 -16.60
C ASP A 120 -9.48 11.45 -17.74
N ALA A 121 -10.19 12.26 -18.54
CA ALA A 121 -9.64 12.85 -19.76
C ALA A 121 -8.43 13.78 -19.50
N GLU A 122 -8.48 14.53 -18.40
CA GLU A 122 -7.45 15.48 -18.00
C GLU A 122 -6.28 14.85 -17.24
N TRP A 123 -6.27 13.53 -17.08
CA TRP A 123 -5.22 12.86 -16.30
C TRP A 123 -3.89 12.79 -17.07
N HIS A 124 -2.81 13.01 -16.35
CA HIS A 124 -1.44 12.64 -16.68
C HIS A 124 -0.68 12.28 -15.39
N ALA A 125 0.48 11.62 -15.50
CA ALA A 125 1.19 11.10 -14.33
C ALA A 125 1.60 12.16 -13.30
N GLY A 126 1.74 13.43 -13.71
CA GLY A 126 2.02 14.55 -12.82
C GLY A 126 0.84 14.95 -11.92
N ARG A 127 -0.40 14.56 -12.28
CA ARG A 127 -1.60 14.82 -11.46
C ARG A 127 -1.86 13.76 -10.39
N MET A 128 -1.09 12.69 -10.37
CA MET A 128 -1.25 11.68 -9.32
C MET A 128 -0.80 12.24 -7.96
N PRO A 129 -1.59 12.07 -6.90
CA PRO A 129 -1.11 12.27 -5.54
C PRO A 129 0.15 11.43 -5.32
N THR A 130 1.27 12.08 -5.05
CA THR A 130 2.57 11.43 -4.93
C THR A 130 2.98 11.28 -3.47
N LEU A 131 2.99 10.06 -2.96
CA LEU A 131 3.40 9.72 -1.61
C LEU A 131 4.91 9.47 -1.58
N ILE A 132 5.64 10.27 -0.80
CA ILE A 132 7.07 10.12 -0.56
C ILE A 132 7.27 9.75 0.90
N HIS A 133 7.91 8.62 1.15
CA HIS A 133 8.13 8.14 2.51
C HIS A 133 9.35 8.83 3.12
N THR A 134 9.15 9.53 4.24
CA THR A 134 10.19 10.25 4.98
C THR A 134 10.34 9.77 6.41
N MET A 135 9.57 8.73 6.79
CA MET A 135 9.59 8.17 8.12
C MET A 135 10.93 7.45 8.42
N PRO A 136 11.35 7.41 9.69
CA PRO A 136 12.50 6.60 10.10
C PRO A 136 12.21 5.11 9.90
N VAL A 137 13.25 4.34 9.58
CA VAL A 137 13.17 2.89 9.57
C VAL A 137 13.16 2.40 11.02
N ALA A 138 12.09 1.72 11.43
CA ALA A 138 12.05 1.12 12.77
C ALA A 138 13.09 -0.02 12.88
N PRO A 139 13.84 -0.12 13.97
CA PRO A 139 14.85 -1.18 14.15
C PRO A 139 14.23 -2.56 14.38
N THR A 140 12.92 -2.62 14.47
CA THR A 140 12.13 -3.84 14.67
C THR A 140 11.17 -4.04 13.51
N TRP A 141 10.84 -5.29 13.25
CA TRP A 141 9.75 -5.67 12.36
C TRP A 141 8.85 -6.69 13.05
N ASN A 142 7.52 -6.48 13.01
CA ASN A 142 6.56 -7.28 13.77
C ASN A 142 6.91 -7.38 15.27
N GLY A 143 7.34 -6.27 15.88
CA GLY A 143 7.66 -6.19 17.30
C GLY A 143 8.93 -6.93 17.74
N ARG A 144 9.77 -7.41 16.79
CA ARG A 144 11.03 -8.12 17.08
C ARG A 144 12.22 -7.37 16.50
N PRO A 145 13.38 -7.38 17.16
CA PRO A 145 14.62 -6.85 16.59
C PRO A 145 14.89 -7.49 15.22
N ASP A 146 15.20 -6.67 14.24
CA ASP A 146 15.43 -7.11 12.88
C ASP A 146 16.93 -7.09 12.55
N PRO A 147 17.54 -8.25 12.29
CA PRO A 147 18.97 -8.32 11.99
C PRO A 147 19.38 -7.62 10.70
N LEU A 148 18.40 -7.27 9.85
CA LEU A 148 18.63 -6.55 8.60
C LEU A 148 18.47 -5.03 8.76
N GLY A 149 18.28 -4.52 9.98
CA GLY A 149 18.19 -3.09 10.23
C GLY A 149 16.78 -2.50 10.27
N GLY A 150 15.77 -3.37 10.25
CA GLY A 150 14.36 -2.93 10.39
C GLY A 150 13.66 -2.62 9.09
N ALA A 151 12.43 -2.12 9.22
CA ALA A 151 11.56 -1.76 8.10
C ALA A 151 10.71 -0.52 8.43
N ALA A 152 10.20 0.13 7.40
CA ALA A 152 9.18 1.14 7.49
C ALA A 152 7.91 0.64 6.78
N ASP A 153 6.76 0.82 7.39
CA ASP A 153 5.46 0.56 6.80
C ASP A 153 4.82 1.88 6.37
N GLY A 154 4.54 2.04 5.09
CA GLY A 154 3.92 3.25 4.56
C GLY A 154 2.45 3.35 4.95
N MET A 155 1.61 2.52 4.36
CA MET A 155 0.19 2.39 4.68
C MET A 155 -0.06 1.00 5.25
N MET A 156 -0.51 0.93 6.50
CA MET A 156 -0.83 -0.33 7.18
C MET A 156 -2.34 -0.51 7.24
N ILE A 157 -2.83 -1.63 6.68
CA ILE A 157 -4.25 -1.93 6.56
C ILE A 157 -4.64 -2.97 7.60
N GLU A 158 -5.47 -2.57 8.55
CA GLU A 158 -6.08 -3.44 9.56
C GLU A 158 -7.62 -3.47 9.44
N SER A 159 -8.12 -3.42 8.21
CA SER A 159 -9.53 -3.53 7.86
C SER A 159 -9.72 -4.42 6.65
N SER A 160 -10.87 -5.08 6.57
CA SER A 160 -11.38 -5.71 5.35
C SER A 160 -12.10 -4.70 4.47
N HIS A 161 -12.36 -5.04 3.21
CA HIS A 161 -13.13 -4.26 2.24
C HIS A 161 -12.54 -2.87 1.97
N VAL A 162 -11.24 -2.85 1.64
CA VAL A 162 -10.49 -1.62 1.37
C VAL A 162 -10.15 -1.52 -0.11
N THR A 163 -10.32 -0.33 -0.68
CA THR A 163 -9.87 0.03 -2.03
C THR A 163 -8.84 1.16 -1.96
N ILE A 164 -7.70 0.99 -2.65
CA ILE A 164 -6.69 2.03 -2.85
C ILE A 164 -6.54 2.26 -4.35
N ARG A 165 -6.72 3.51 -4.82
CA ARG A 165 -6.79 3.77 -6.25
C ARG A 165 -6.15 5.09 -6.68
N GLY A 166 -5.38 5.05 -7.78
CA GLY A 166 -4.90 6.24 -8.47
C GLY A 166 -3.72 6.96 -7.80
N LEU A 167 -3.01 6.32 -6.89
CA LEU A 167 -1.90 6.92 -6.15
C LEU A 167 -0.56 6.61 -6.81
N LYS A 168 0.38 7.58 -6.77
CA LYS A 168 1.79 7.38 -7.07
C LYS A 168 2.55 7.23 -5.75
N ILE A 169 3.21 6.09 -5.57
CA ILE A 169 3.87 5.74 -4.31
C ILE A 169 5.36 5.51 -4.59
N LEU A 170 6.20 6.37 -4.05
CA LEU A 170 7.64 6.32 -4.19
C LEU A 170 8.29 5.56 -3.04
N GLY A 171 9.56 5.20 -3.21
CA GLY A 171 10.35 4.52 -2.19
C GLY A 171 10.69 5.40 -0.99
N LEU A 172 11.65 4.92 -0.20
CA LEU A 172 12.19 5.62 0.96
C LEU A 172 13.53 6.28 0.56
N PRO A 173 13.59 7.62 0.40
CA PRO A 173 14.82 8.29 0.00
C PRO A 173 15.99 8.00 0.93
N VAL A 174 17.13 7.66 0.36
CA VAL A 174 18.37 7.38 1.09
C VAL A 174 19.13 8.68 1.28
N VAL A 175 19.15 9.19 2.51
CA VAL A 175 19.88 10.41 2.88
C VAL A 175 21.29 10.14 3.36
N GLU A 176 21.59 8.90 3.76
CA GLU A 176 22.90 8.45 4.24
C GLU A 176 23.20 7.04 3.72
N SER A 177 24.46 6.74 3.49
CA SER A 177 24.88 5.38 3.15
C SER A 177 24.49 4.41 4.27
N PRO A 178 23.80 3.32 4.00
CA PRO A 178 23.45 2.34 5.01
C PRO A 178 24.72 1.67 5.55
N LYS A 179 24.70 1.32 6.84
CA LYS A 179 25.78 0.52 7.45
C LYS A 179 25.87 -0.84 6.74
N PRO A 180 27.06 -1.45 6.66
CA PRO A 180 27.22 -2.79 6.11
C PRO A 180 26.24 -3.78 6.71
N GLY A 181 25.56 -4.57 5.87
CA GLY A 181 24.55 -5.55 6.29
C GLY A 181 23.16 -5.00 6.59
N VAL A 182 23.00 -3.68 6.62
CA VAL A 182 21.69 -3.04 6.78
C VAL A 182 21.03 -2.87 5.41
N ILE A 183 19.79 -3.32 5.30
CA ILE A 183 18.97 -3.16 4.12
C ILE A 183 17.82 -2.21 4.47
N ARG A 184 17.74 -1.08 3.79
CA ARG A 184 16.59 -0.18 3.93
C ARG A 184 15.36 -0.85 3.31
N ARG A 185 14.34 -1.08 4.13
CA ARG A 185 13.12 -1.74 3.70
C ARG A 185 11.93 -0.84 3.90
N LEU A 186 11.24 -0.57 2.82
CA LEU A 186 9.91 0.02 2.83
C LEU A 186 8.92 -1.04 2.36
N TYR A 187 7.86 -1.22 3.12
CA TYR A 187 6.64 -1.88 2.72
C TYR A 187 5.61 -0.77 2.44
N ALA A 188 5.44 -0.41 1.18
CA ALA A 188 4.65 0.78 0.84
C ALA A 188 3.17 0.61 1.22
N ILE A 189 2.59 -0.57 0.98
CA ILE A 189 1.28 -0.99 1.47
C ILE A 189 1.45 -2.34 2.17
N SER A 190 1.04 -2.43 3.44
CA SER A 190 1.11 -3.65 4.23
C SER A 190 -0.24 -4.02 4.83
N ARG A 191 -0.62 -5.29 4.75
CA ARG A 191 -1.73 -5.92 5.47
C ARG A 191 -1.19 -7.17 6.15
N LEU A 192 -0.90 -7.08 7.45
CA LEU A 192 -0.19 -8.15 8.18
C LEU A 192 -1.11 -9.16 8.86
N ARG A 193 -2.36 -8.80 9.12
CA ARG A 193 -3.37 -9.69 9.70
C ARG A 193 -3.84 -10.72 8.68
N ARG A 194 -4.06 -11.96 9.14
CA ARG A 194 -4.44 -13.11 8.29
C ARG A 194 -5.95 -13.31 8.16
N ASP A 195 -6.71 -12.72 9.06
CA ASP A 195 -8.17 -12.80 9.16
C ASP A 195 -8.91 -11.73 8.34
N LEU A 196 -8.16 -10.87 7.63
CA LEU A 196 -8.73 -9.84 6.79
C LEU A 196 -8.97 -10.36 5.37
N GLU A 197 -9.96 -9.75 4.70
CA GLU A 197 -10.33 -10.10 3.33
C GLU A 197 -10.56 -8.86 2.46
N ASP A 198 -10.68 -9.05 1.17
CA ASP A 198 -11.14 -8.08 0.19
C ASP A 198 -10.34 -6.75 0.22
N LEU A 199 -9.09 -6.81 -0.28
CA LEU A 199 -8.25 -5.66 -0.53
C LEU A 199 -8.10 -5.46 -2.04
N GLU A 200 -8.52 -4.32 -2.55
CA GLU A 200 -8.36 -3.91 -3.92
C GLU A 200 -7.33 -2.78 -4.04
N ILE A 201 -6.35 -2.95 -4.93
CA ILE A 201 -5.35 -1.93 -5.27
C ILE A 201 -5.36 -1.75 -6.78
N ALA A 202 -5.78 -0.57 -7.24
CA ALA A 202 -6.04 -0.33 -8.65
C ALA A 202 -5.42 0.98 -9.14
N GLN A 203 -4.97 1.00 -10.40
CA GLN A 203 -4.51 2.20 -11.08
C GLN A 203 -3.43 2.99 -10.31
N CYS A 204 -2.63 2.29 -9.52
CA CYS A 204 -1.53 2.88 -8.74
C CYS A 204 -0.20 2.72 -9.47
N LEU A 205 0.66 3.72 -9.33
CA LEU A 205 2.03 3.72 -9.81
C LEU A 205 2.99 3.59 -8.62
N PHE A 206 3.68 2.48 -8.53
CA PHE A 206 4.76 2.27 -7.56
C PHE A 206 6.10 2.44 -8.25
N ALA A 207 6.95 3.31 -7.74
CA ALA A 207 8.25 3.54 -8.33
C ALA A 207 9.35 3.66 -7.27
N GLY A 208 10.57 3.35 -7.68
CA GLY A 208 11.76 3.42 -6.84
C GLY A 208 13.00 3.08 -7.63
N ASP A 209 14.07 2.85 -6.91
CA ASP A 209 15.31 2.28 -7.41
C ASP A 209 16.03 1.52 -6.27
N GLU A 210 17.05 0.76 -6.60
CA GLU A 210 17.77 -0.05 -5.61
C GLU A 210 18.61 0.77 -4.64
N VAL A 211 19.05 1.96 -5.03
CA VAL A 211 20.13 2.70 -4.37
C VAL A 211 19.62 3.96 -3.68
N THR A 212 18.94 4.85 -4.40
CA THR A 212 18.64 6.20 -3.92
C THR A 212 17.25 6.32 -3.32
N ASN A 213 16.32 5.48 -3.78
CA ASN A 213 14.91 5.54 -3.38
C ASN A 213 14.30 4.12 -3.33
N PRO A 214 14.84 3.22 -2.47
CA PRO A 214 14.41 1.84 -2.44
C PRO A 214 12.95 1.69 -2.01
N ASN A 215 12.20 0.97 -2.82
CA ASN A 215 10.90 0.43 -2.48
C ASN A 215 11.05 -1.09 -2.41
N HIS A 216 11.13 -1.62 -1.19
CA HIS A 216 11.49 -3.01 -0.99
C HIS A 216 10.36 -3.96 -1.39
N VAL A 217 9.14 -3.66 -0.97
CA VAL A 217 7.94 -4.38 -1.40
C VAL A 217 6.81 -3.35 -1.56
N ALA A 218 6.27 -3.25 -2.75
CA ALA A 218 5.16 -2.33 -2.96
C ALA A 218 3.91 -2.76 -2.21
N ILE A 219 3.56 -4.05 -2.27
CA ILE A 219 2.38 -4.61 -1.60
C ILE A 219 2.77 -5.92 -0.91
N ILE A 220 2.65 -5.96 0.42
CA ILE A 220 2.72 -7.20 1.21
C ILE A 220 1.35 -7.44 1.85
N ALA A 221 0.70 -8.54 1.50
CA ALA A 221 -0.66 -8.78 1.96
C ALA A 221 -0.87 -10.21 2.46
N ASN A 222 -1.36 -10.28 3.70
CA ASN A 222 -1.91 -11.48 4.32
C ASN A 222 -3.43 -11.49 4.16
N GLY A 223 -4.05 -12.62 4.52
CA GLY A 223 -5.50 -12.82 4.42
C GLY A 223 -5.95 -13.12 3.00
N ASN A 224 -7.25 -13.09 2.74
CA ASN A 224 -7.86 -13.50 1.48
C ASN A 224 -8.21 -12.32 0.58
N GLY A 225 -8.52 -12.62 -0.69
CA GLY A 225 -9.13 -11.66 -1.61
C GLY A 225 -8.28 -10.42 -1.87
N VAL A 226 -6.97 -10.57 -2.13
CA VAL A 226 -6.11 -9.45 -2.55
C VAL A 226 -6.16 -9.32 -4.06
N ASN A 227 -6.78 -8.27 -4.54
CA ASN A 227 -6.93 -7.98 -5.96
C ASN A 227 -6.08 -6.76 -6.34
N VAL A 228 -5.08 -6.97 -7.20
CA VAL A 228 -4.18 -5.92 -7.70
C VAL A 228 -4.36 -5.83 -9.21
N HIS A 229 -4.81 -4.68 -9.71
CA HIS A 229 -5.06 -4.56 -11.13
C HIS A 229 -4.80 -3.16 -11.69
N HIS A 230 -4.45 -3.11 -12.97
CA HIS A 230 -4.15 -1.86 -13.65
C HIS A 230 -3.12 -1.00 -12.89
N CYS A 231 -2.07 -1.64 -12.38
CA CYS A 231 -0.99 -0.98 -11.67
C CYS A 231 0.32 -1.01 -12.46
N ILE A 232 1.18 -0.04 -12.23
CA ILE A 232 2.56 -0.04 -12.71
C ILE A 232 3.50 -0.16 -11.52
N PHE A 233 4.47 -1.08 -11.64
CA PHE A 233 5.55 -1.31 -10.70
C PHE A 233 6.88 -1.13 -11.44
N HIS A 234 7.63 -0.09 -11.09
CA HIS A 234 8.85 0.27 -11.81
C HIS A 234 10.04 0.51 -10.87
N GLY A 235 11.17 -0.17 -11.14
CA GLY A 235 12.44 0.06 -10.46
C GLY A 235 12.47 -0.35 -8.97
N LEU A 236 11.53 -1.14 -8.49
CA LEU A 236 11.46 -1.60 -7.10
C LEU A 236 11.91 -3.06 -6.96
N LYS A 237 11.98 -3.58 -5.72
CA LYS A 237 12.43 -4.97 -5.53
C LYS A 237 11.32 -5.97 -5.84
N ILE A 238 10.18 -5.93 -5.13
CA ILE A 238 9.08 -6.87 -5.31
C ILE A 238 7.76 -6.10 -5.44
N SER A 239 6.97 -6.41 -6.48
CA SER A 239 5.69 -5.75 -6.65
C SER A 239 4.67 -6.23 -5.63
N VAL A 240 4.37 -7.53 -5.61
CA VAL A 240 3.34 -8.09 -4.73
C VAL A 240 3.87 -9.32 -4.02
N VAL A 241 3.68 -9.36 -2.71
CA VAL A 241 3.96 -10.51 -1.85
C VAL A 241 2.65 -11.05 -1.31
N TYR A 242 2.27 -12.24 -1.72
CA TYR A 242 1.18 -13.02 -1.14
C TYR A 242 1.77 -13.93 -0.06
N TRP A 243 1.60 -13.54 1.21
CA TRP A 243 2.39 -14.09 2.32
C TRP A 243 1.73 -15.24 3.07
N THR A 244 0.41 -15.39 3.00
CA THR A 244 -0.30 -16.34 3.87
C THR A 244 -0.49 -17.69 3.19
N PRO A 245 0.17 -18.76 3.65
CA PRO A 245 -0.10 -20.12 3.14
C PRO A 245 -1.59 -20.48 3.26
N GLY A 246 -2.13 -21.04 2.16
CA GLY A 246 -3.53 -21.47 2.10
C GLY A 246 -4.54 -20.33 1.91
N SER A 247 -4.12 -19.06 1.88
CA SER A 247 -5.03 -17.97 1.49
C SER A 247 -5.43 -18.07 0.02
N SER A 248 -6.61 -17.55 -0.32
CA SER A 248 -7.27 -17.76 -1.61
C SER A 248 -7.96 -16.49 -2.12
N GLY A 249 -8.50 -16.57 -3.35
CA GLY A 249 -9.25 -15.48 -3.96
C GLY A 249 -8.37 -14.29 -4.38
N HIS A 250 -7.09 -14.54 -4.66
CA HIS A 250 -6.16 -13.50 -5.07
C HIS A 250 -6.19 -13.26 -6.57
N ALA A 251 -5.90 -12.01 -6.99
CA ALA A 251 -5.71 -11.68 -8.39
C ALA A 251 -4.60 -10.65 -8.58
N MET A 252 -3.86 -10.79 -9.69
CA MET A 252 -3.00 -9.76 -10.25
C MET A 252 -3.26 -9.71 -11.75
N THR A 253 -3.89 -8.63 -12.21
CA THR A 253 -4.32 -8.54 -13.61
C THR A 253 -4.03 -7.17 -14.22
N ASN A 254 -3.72 -7.15 -15.52
CA ASN A 254 -3.47 -5.91 -16.26
C ASN A 254 -2.38 -5.01 -15.64
N CYS A 255 -1.41 -5.61 -14.95
CA CYS A 255 -0.31 -4.89 -14.31
C CYS A 255 0.94 -4.90 -15.20
N LEU A 256 1.68 -3.79 -15.15
CA LEU A 256 3.01 -3.69 -15.74
C LEU A 256 4.06 -3.71 -14.63
N CYS A 257 4.98 -4.67 -14.70
CA CYS A 257 6.17 -4.75 -13.86
C CYS A 257 7.41 -4.53 -14.73
N SER A 258 8.24 -3.54 -14.40
CA SER A 258 9.42 -3.25 -15.21
C SER A 258 10.63 -2.87 -14.37
N ASP A 259 11.81 -3.29 -14.85
CA ASP A 259 13.10 -2.95 -14.25
C ASP A 259 13.20 -3.31 -12.75
N LEU A 260 12.55 -4.40 -12.33
CA LEU A 260 12.56 -4.85 -10.93
C LEU A 260 13.87 -5.56 -10.61
N TYR A 261 14.52 -5.15 -9.53
CA TYR A 261 15.76 -5.80 -9.09
C TYR A 261 15.52 -7.06 -8.22
N GLY A 262 14.28 -7.44 -7.96
CA GLY A 262 13.84 -8.69 -7.36
C GLY A 262 12.84 -9.42 -8.27
N SER A 263 11.55 -9.45 -7.93
CA SER A 263 10.53 -10.17 -8.70
C SER A 263 9.20 -9.43 -8.84
N ALA A 264 8.44 -9.77 -9.88
CA ALA A 264 7.09 -9.24 -10.03
C ALA A 264 6.14 -9.81 -8.98
N VAL A 265 6.21 -11.10 -8.71
CA VAL A 265 5.38 -11.78 -7.70
C VAL A 265 6.26 -12.60 -6.77
N TRP A 266 5.89 -12.61 -5.50
CA TRP A 266 6.44 -13.54 -4.51
C TRP A 266 5.29 -14.24 -3.78
N THR A 267 5.35 -15.56 -3.69
CA THR A 267 4.30 -16.38 -3.05
C THR A 267 4.84 -17.25 -1.92
N SER A 268 4.05 -17.48 -0.90
CA SER A 268 4.32 -18.41 0.20
C SER A 268 3.16 -19.42 0.34
N GLY A 269 3.01 -20.32 -0.62
CA GLY A 269 2.02 -21.39 -0.54
C GLY A 269 0.56 -20.93 -0.52
N VAL A 270 0.23 -19.83 -1.22
CA VAL A 270 -1.16 -19.42 -1.44
C VAL A 270 -1.88 -20.44 -2.33
N ALA A 271 -3.21 -20.46 -2.30
CA ALA A 271 -4.00 -21.40 -3.10
C ALA A 271 -3.78 -21.22 -4.59
N SER A 272 -3.99 -22.28 -5.35
CA SER A 272 -3.82 -22.32 -6.82
C SER A 272 -4.86 -21.51 -7.60
N ASP A 273 -5.87 -20.97 -6.93
CA ASP A 273 -6.91 -20.12 -7.49
C ASP A 273 -6.44 -18.66 -7.75
N LEU A 274 -5.18 -18.33 -7.47
CA LEU A 274 -4.59 -17.04 -7.81
C LEU A 274 -4.74 -16.75 -9.30
N VAL A 275 -5.52 -15.72 -9.64
CA VAL A 275 -5.71 -15.27 -11.02
C VAL A 275 -4.55 -14.37 -11.43
N TYR A 276 -3.71 -14.84 -12.36
CA TYR A 276 -2.62 -14.05 -12.93
C TYR A 276 -2.81 -13.93 -14.46
N ARG A 277 -3.26 -12.76 -14.93
CA ARG A 277 -3.67 -12.58 -16.32
C ARG A 277 -3.34 -11.19 -16.86
N ASN A 278 -3.05 -11.11 -18.16
CA ASN A 278 -2.85 -9.87 -18.91
C ASN A 278 -1.77 -8.97 -18.29
N ASN A 279 -0.72 -9.56 -17.72
CA ASN A 279 0.36 -8.80 -17.14
C ASN A 279 1.55 -8.69 -18.11
N VAL A 280 2.26 -7.57 -18.02
CA VAL A 280 3.56 -7.41 -18.66
C VAL A 280 4.64 -7.39 -17.59
N VAL A 281 5.62 -8.29 -17.70
CA VAL A 281 6.80 -8.28 -16.83
C VAL A 281 8.04 -8.17 -17.71
N ALA A 282 8.80 -7.09 -17.54
CA ALA A 282 9.89 -6.80 -18.46
C ALA A 282 11.14 -6.25 -17.77
N ASN A 283 12.31 -6.71 -18.24
CA ASN A 283 13.61 -6.29 -17.74
C ASN A 283 13.81 -6.54 -16.22
N CYS A 284 13.12 -7.53 -15.65
CA CYS A 284 13.17 -7.86 -14.23
C CYS A 284 14.17 -8.98 -13.94
N ASN A 285 14.65 -9.07 -12.69
CA ASN A 285 15.47 -10.21 -12.30
C ASN A 285 14.67 -11.50 -12.38
N TYR A 286 13.47 -11.52 -11.78
CA TYR A 286 12.59 -12.68 -11.80
C TYR A 286 11.16 -12.28 -12.14
N VAL A 287 10.44 -13.13 -12.83
CA VAL A 287 8.99 -12.98 -13.00
C VAL A 287 8.29 -13.41 -11.72
N TRP A 288 8.66 -14.57 -11.18
CA TRP A 288 8.01 -15.14 -10.00
C TRP A 288 9.03 -15.72 -9.03
N THR A 289 8.91 -15.40 -7.76
CA THR A 289 9.72 -16.03 -6.71
C THR A 289 8.82 -16.65 -5.64
N SER A 290 9.33 -17.70 -4.99
CA SER A 290 8.63 -18.35 -3.89
C SER A 290 9.55 -18.63 -2.72
N GLN A 291 9.01 -18.81 -1.53
CA GLN A 291 9.79 -19.26 -0.39
C GLN A 291 10.00 -20.77 -0.48
N GLY A 292 11.26 -21.21 -0.51
CA GLY A 292 11.64 -22.61 -0.32
C GLY A 292 11.58 -23.52 -1.55
N GLY A 293 11.37 -22.99 -2.76
CA GLY A 293 11.33 -23.78 -4.00
C GLY A 293 10.06 -24.62 -4.16
N ALA A 294 9.99 -25.43 -5.23
CA ALA A 294 8.81 -26.26 -5.51
C ALA A 294 8.48 -27.27 -4.39
N SER A 295 9.49 -27.75 -3.64
CA SER A 295 9.28 -28.67 -2.52
C SER A 295 8.78 -27.95 -1.24
N ALA A 296 8.99 -26.67 -1.07
CA ALA A 296 8.49 -25.94 0.10
C ALA A 296 7.13 -25.29 -0.16
N LEU A 297 6.62 -25.34 -1.38
CA LEU A 297 5.19 -25.19 -1.64
C LEU A 297 4.39 -26.32 -0.97
N SER A 298 5.07 -27.44 -0.61
CA SER A 298 4.50 -28.54 0.17
C SER A 298 4.70 -28.41 1.70
N ASP A 299 5.65 -27.59 2.16
CA ASP A 299 6.07 -27.54 3.58
C ASP A 299 6.11 -26.11 4.12
N ALA A 300 4.96 -25.42 4.10
CA ALA A 300 4.83 -24.12 4.73
C ALA A 300 4.72 -24.23 6.27
N GLY A 301 5.68 -24.91 6.88
CA GLY A 301 5.97 -24.83 8.30
C GLY A 301 6.67 -23.51 8.59
N GLY A 302 5.92 -22.45 8.87
CA GLY A 302 6.44 -21.15 9.22
C GLY A 302 7.40 -21.25 10.42
N ARG A 303 8.65 -20.89 10.26
CA ARG A 303 9.52 -20.53 11.37
C ARG A 303 9.03 -19.24 12.01
N GLY A 304 8.09 -19.37 12.90
CA GLY A 304 7.52 -18.27 13.65
C GLY A 304 6.57 -18.76 14.73
N GLY A 305 7.09 -19.30 15.84
CA GLY A 305 6.37 -19.44 17.09
C GLY A 305 5.68 -20.78 17.34
N ARG A 306 6.21 -21.52 18.32
CA ARG A 306 5.72 -22.73 19.02
C ARG A 306 5.48 -23.97 18.15
N GLN A 307 6.26 -24.99 18.44
CA GLN A 307 6.07 -26.36 18.01
C GLN A 307 4.60 -26.79 18.26
N ALA A 308 3.80 -26.80 17.19
CA ALA A 308 2.63 -27.65 17.14
C ALA A 308 3.11 -29.04 16.77
N ALA A 309 2.55 -30.07 17.42
CA ALA A 309 2.85 -31.45 17.15
C ALA A 309 2.76 -31.78 15.65
N PRO A 310 3.59 -32.69 15.11
CA PRO A 310 3.59 -33.02 13.70
C PRO A 310 2.23 -33.60 13.31
N ALA A 311 1.48 -32.84 12.50
CA ALA A 311 0.31 -33.37 11.83
C ALA A 311 0.77 -34.48 10.87
N PRO A 312 -0.02 -35.56 10.67
CA PRO A 312 0.34 -36.65 9.77
C PRO A 312 0.62 -36.10 8.37
N ALA A 313 1.76 -36.44 7.82
CA ALA A 313 2.23 -36.01 6.50
C ALA A 313 1.36 -36.65 5.42
N THR A 314 0.24 -36.03 5.09
CA THR A 314 -0.41 -36.25 3.80
C THR A 314 0.45 -35.60 2.74
N PRO A 315 0.84 -36.28 1.66
CA PRO A 315 1.58 -35.68 0.56
C PRO A 315 0.78 -34.48 0.03
N ARG A 316 1.27 -33.26 0.26
CA ARG A 316 0.61 -32.06 -0.28
C ARG A 316 0.87 -32.04 -1.78
N GLN A 317 -0.18 -31.91 -2.56
CA GLN A 317 -0.07 -31.76 -4.01
C GLN A 317 0.75 -30.49 -4.32
N PRO A 318 1.63 -30.51 -5.31
CA PRO A 318 2.31 -29.32 -5.79
C PRO A 318 1.29 -28.24 -6.15
N ILE A 319 1.54 -27.00 -5.73
CA ILE A 319 0.68 -25.87 -6.10
C ILE A 319 1.12 -25.38 -7.46
N HIS A 320 0.20 -25.38 -8.42
CA HIS A 320 0.40 -24.85 -9.76
C HIS A 320 -0.38 -23.54 -9.92
N TYR A 321 0.24 -22.54 -10.53
CA TYR A 321 -0.40 -21.26 -10.81
C TYR A 321 -0.56 -21.08 -12.33
N ARG A 322 -1.76 -20.70 -12.76
CA ARG A 322 -2.03 -20.41 -14.16
C ARG A 322 -1.67 -18.97 -14.49
N VAL A 323 -0.79 -18.81 -15.47
CA VAL A 323 -0.37 -17.52 -16.03
C VAL A 323 -1.00 -17.39 -17.41
N VAL A 324 -1.94 -16.44 -17.56
CA VAL A 324 -2.78 -16.39 -18.75
C VAL A 324 -2.56 -15.07 -19.51
N GLU A 325 -2.42 -15.16 -20.85
CA GLU A 325 -2.42 -14.01 -21.77
C GLU A 325 -1.46 -12.88 -21.34
N SER A 326 -0.31 -13.25 -20.80
CA SER A 326 0.68 -12.31 -20.28
C SER A 326 1.88 -12.22 -21.24
N TYR A 327 2.73 -11.21 -21.05
CA TYR A 327 3.93 -11.01 -21.84
C TYR A 327 5.15 -10.80 -20.94
N PHE A 328 6.12 -11.71 -21.05
CA PHE A 328 7.36 -11.70 -20.29
C PHE A 328 8.52 -11.40 -21.21
N ALA A 329 9.21 -10.29 -21.00
CA ALA A 329 10.21 -9.78 -21.92
C ALA A 329 11.54 -9.47 -21.24
N SER A 330 12.62 -10.04 -21.75
CA SER A 330 13.99 -9.73 -21.31
C SER A 330 14.19 -9.84 -19.77
N ASN A 331 13.49 -10.77 -19.14
CA ASN A 331 13.69 -11.05 -17.72
C ASN A 331 14.89 -12.00 -17.57
N ARG A 332 15.68 -11.80 -16.50
CA ARG A 332 16.85 -12.66 -16.26
C ARG A 332 16.44 -14.10 -16.05
N ARG A 333 15.38 -14.36 -15.29
CA ARG A 333 14.82 -15.70 -15.03
C ARG A 333 13.31 -15.66 -14.89
N LEU A 334 12.65 -16.76 -15.20
CA LEU A 334 11.21 -16.89 -14.96
C LEU A 334 10.94 -17.10 -13.47
N THR A 335 11.65 -18.01 -12.82
CA THR A 335 11.33 -18.42 -11.47
C THR A 335 12.56 -18.51 -10.57
N GLY A 336 12.37 -18.20 -9.29
CA GLY A 336 13.41 -18.27 -8.31
C GLY A 336 12.87 -18.51 -6.89
N THR A 337 13.78 -18.86 -5.99
CA THR A 337 13.49 -18.98 -4.56
C THR A 337 14.47 -18.17 -3.75
N GLY A 338 14.00 -17.60 -2.66
CA GLY A 338 14.84 -16.81 -1.75
C GLY A 338 14.04 -16.16 -0.64
N THR A 339 14.74 -15.65 0.35
CA THR A 339 14.10 -14.86 1.39
C THR A 339 13.76 -13.46 0.84
N GLY A 340 12.53 -13.00 1.03
CA GLY A 340 12.10 -11.68 0.55
C GLY A 340 12.94 -10.51 1.08
N ALA A 341 13.73 -10.70 2.14
CA ALA A 341 14.55 -9.66 2.75
C ALA A 341 15.92 -9.47 2.09
N ARG A 342 16.52 -10.52 1.51
CA ARG A 342 17.84 -10.45 0.85
C ARG A 342 17.68 -10.59 -0.67
N LEU A 343 18.70 -10.15 -1.42
CA LEU A 343 18.76 -10.31 -2.89
C LEU A 343 19.34 -11.67 -3.32
N GLU A 344 19.42 -12.61 -2.40
CA GLU A 344 19.99 -13.93 -2.64
C GLU A 344 18.88 -14.87 -3.15
N TYR A 345 18.70 -14.90 -4.47
CA TYR A 345 17.77 -15.82 -5.12
C TYR A 345 18.53 -16.98 -5.78
N ARG A 346 17.92 -18.16 -5.71
CA ARG A 346 18.34 -19.34 -6.48
C ARG A 346 17.28 -19.60 -7.54
N ASP A 347 17.74 -19.97 -8.73
CA ASP A 347 16.85 -20.36 -9.82
C ASP A 347 16.14 -21.67 -9.47
N ILE A 348 14.88 -21.80 -9.80
CA ILE A 348 14.09 -23.03 -9.65
C ILE A 348 13.35 -23.36 -10.94
N ASP A 349 12.94 -24.61 -11.07
CA ASP A 349 12.16 -25.10 -12.21
C ASP A 349 10.83 -24.32 -12.30
N PRO A 350 10.49 -23.76 -13.47
CA PRO A 350 9.24 -23.04 -13.68
C PRO A 350 8.00 -23.93 -13.84
N SER A 351 8.11 -25.25 -13.72
CA SER A 351 7.01 -26.22 -13.98
C SER A 351 5.76 -25.98 -13.12
N PHE A 352 5.87 -25.23 -12.02
CA PHE A 352 4.71 -24.83 -11.22
C PHE A 352 3.91 -23.67 -11.84
N LEU A 353 4.39 -23.06 -12.94
CA LEU A 353 3.67 -22.04 -13.70
C LEU A 353 3.10 -22.64 -14.99
N GLU A 354 1.78 -22.72 -15.09
CA GLU A 354 1.08 -23.15 -16.29
C GLU A 354 0.82 -21.96 -17.22
N MET A 355 1.58 -21.90 -18.34
CA MET A 355 1.53 -20.79 -19.29
C MET A 355 0.40 -20.95 -20.29
N GLY A 356 -0.72 -20.24 -20.09
CA GLY A 356 -1.87 -20.20 -21.00
C GLY A 356 -1.87 -18.96 -21.91
N GLY A 357 -1.48 -19.09 -23.19
CA GLY A 357 -1.42 -17.96 -24.13
C GLY A 357 -0.37 -16.89 -23.78
N THR A 358 0.48 -17.15 -22.79
CA THR A 358 1.54 -16.23 -22.36
C THR A 358 2.75 -16.35 -23.28
N LYS A 359 3.29 -15.21 -23.70
CA LYS A 359 4.48 -15.12 -24.53
C LYS A 359 5.71 -14.80 -23.69
N VAL A 360 6.83 -15.44 -23.99
CA VAL A 360 8.15 -15.13 -23.41
C VAL A 360 9.07 -14.67 -24.54
N SER A 361 9.81 -13.57 -24.32
CA SER A 361 10.69 -12.96 -25.30
C SER A 361 11.98 -12.49 -24.65
N ASP A 362 13.08 -12.60 -25.38
CA ASP A 362 14.38 -12.04 -24.96
C ASP A 362 14.53 -10.55 -25.33
N GLN A 363 13.61 -10.00 -26.10
CA GLN A 363 13.67 -8.60 -26.54
C GLN A 363 13.29 -7.65 -25.40
N ARG A 364 14.14 -6.63 -25.17
CA ARG A 364 13.80 -5.54 -24.26
C ARG A 364 12.59 -4.78 -24.77
N ILE A 365 11.71 -4.39 -23.86
CA ILE A 365 10.65 -3.44 -24.16
C ILE A 365 11.14 -2.00 -23.90
N THR A 366 10.61 -1.09 -24.70
CA THR A 366 10.78 0.35 -24.49
C THR A 366 9.53 0.92 -23.87
N LEU A 367 9.71 1.73 -22.83
CA LEU A 367 8.64 2.43 -22.13
C LEU A 367 8.69 3.93 -22.46
N GLU A 368 7.53 4.54 -22.54
CA GLU A 368 7.43 6.00 -22.62
C GLU A 368 7.98 6.63 -21.33
N ARG A 369 8.92 7.58 -21.45
CA ARG A 369 9.57 8.21 -20.30
C ARG A 369 9.12 9.65 -20.05
N ASP A 370 8.34 10.23 -20.93
CA ASP A 370 7.81 11.58 -20.78
C ASP A 370 6.64 11.58 -19.79
N GLN A 371 6.84 12.17 -18.61
CA GLN A 371 5.86 12.24 -17.54
C GLN A 371 4.64 13.13 -17.87
N THR A 372 4.73 13.95 -18.90
CA THR A 372 3.61 14.80 -19.36
C THR A 372 2.63 14.03 -20.23
N LYS A 373 3.04 12.86 -20.73
CA LYS A 373 2.18 12.01 -21.55
C LYS A 373 1.33 11.07 -20.70
N ARG A 374 0.12 10.82 -21.15
CA ARG A 374 -0.76 9.80 -20.56
C ARG A 374 -0.11 8.42 -20.54
N SER A 375 0.67 8.08 -21.57
CA SER A 375 1.36 6.80 -21.71
C SER A 375 2.66 6.68 -20.88
N TYR A 376 2.92 7.59 -19.97
CA TYR A 376 4.12 7.52 -19.10
C TYR A 376 4.28 6.14 -18.48
N LEU A 377 5.47 5.55 -18.62
CA LEU A 377 5.83 4.20 -18.19
C LEU A 377 5.02 3.06 -18.84
N HIS A 378 4.18 3.32 -19.84
CA HIS A 378 3.58 2.25 -20.62
C HIS A 378 4.50 1.83 -21.77
N PRO A 379 4.37 0.60 -22.29
CA PRO A 379 5.09 0.17 -23.49
C PRO A 379 4.76 1.07 -24.67
N VAL A 380 5.76 1.37 -25.49
CA VAL A 380 5.54 2.20 -26.69
C VAL A 380 4.51 1.56 -27.61
N SER A 381 3.67 2.41 -28.22
CA SER A 381 2.58 1.99 -29.09
C SER A 381 3.08 1.07 -30.23
N GLY A 382 2.28 0.10 -30.61
CA GLY A 382 2.58 -0.88 -31.67
C GLY A 382 3.47 -2.05 -31.22
N SER A 383 4.07 -2.03 -30.03
CA SER A 383 4.85 -3.15 -29.50
C SER A 383 3.96 -4.34 -29.06
N GLU A 384 4.51 -5.56 -29.04
CA GLU A 384 3.80 -6.74 -28.51
C GLU A 384 3.36 -6.54 -27.05
N ALA A 385 4.18 -5.89 -26.24
CA ALA A 385 3.84 -5.57 -24.86
C ALA A 385 2.64 -4.60 -24.76
N ALA A 386 2.53 -3.62 -25.67
CA ALA A 386 1.42 -2.68 -25.68
C ALA A 386 0.07 -3.35 -26.02
N LYS A 387 0.09 -4.42 -26.83
CA LYS A 387 -1.12 -5.21 -27.20
C LYS A 387 -1.78 -5.88 -26.00
N ILE A 388 -1.03 -6.12 -24.92
CA ILE A 388 -1.58 -6.70 -23.68
C ILE A 388 -2.50 -5.69 -22.96
N GLY A 389 -2.27 -4.39 -23.13
CA GLY A 389 -3.06 -3.35 -22.45
C GLY A 389 -2.81 -3.27 -20.94
N ALA A 390 -1.65 -3.77 -20.47
CA ALA A 390 -1.26 -3.68 -19.05
C ALA A 390 -0.79 -2.26 -18.70
N GLY A 391 -1.14 -1.80 -17.50
CA GLY A 391 -0.79 -0.48 -16.98
C GLY A 391 -1.96 0.19 -16.29
N LEU A 392 -1.97 1.52 -16.20
CA LEU A 392 -2.90 2.27 -15.35
C LEU A 392 -4.33 2.39 -15.87
N PHE A 393 -4.58 2.09 -17.13
CA PHE A 393 -5.87 2.38 -17.77
C PHE A 393 -6.77 1.15 -17.84
N THR A 394 -8.04 1.31 -17.46
CA THR A 394 -9.04 0.26 -17.61
C THR A 394 -9.61 0.21 -19.04
N LYS A 395 -9.38 1.27 -19.82
CA LYS A 395 -9.72 1.37 -21.24
C LYS A 395 -8.43 1.51 -22.04
N PRO A 396 -8.35 0.93 -23.25
CA PRO A 396 -7.18 1.12 -24.10
C PRO A 396 -6.84 2.61 -24.27
N LEU A 397 -5.57 2.93 -24.25
CA LEU A 397 -5.08 4.23 -24.72
C LEU A 397 -5.39 4.29 -26.22
N GLY A 398 -6.28 5.18 -26.62
CA GLY A 398 -6.65 5.40 -28.03
C GLY A 398 -5.48 5.85 -28.90
#